data_ae2f77a9fe04694f2036c7ebe48f6e86
#
_entry.id   ae2f77a9fe04694f2036c7ebe48f6e86
#
_cell.length_a   1.000
_cell.length_b   1.000
_cell.length_c   1.000
_cell.angle_alpha   90.00
_cell.angle_beta   90.00
_cell.angle_gamma   90.00
#
_symmetry.space_group_name_H-M   'P 1'
#
loop_
_entity.id
_entity.type
_entity.pdbx_description
1 polymer ?
#
loop_
_entity_poly.entity_id
_entity_poly.type
_entity_poly.pdbx_seq_one_letter_code
_entity_poly.pdbx_strand_id
1 'polypeptide(L)'
;MRFFKHKTSIIDSNCKIGNDCKIWHWSHISKNSVIGAKSNIGQNVYIGENVKIGSNVKIQNNVSIYNGVTIQNDVFCGPSVVFTNVKYPISNRTVKKKNYVKTLVEKGATLGANSTIICGNTIGKNSLIGAGSVVTKKVKPYTVVVGNPAVEIGRTCSCKIKIYKKPYKKNQKCNKCKTEIK
;
A
#
# COMPACT_ATOMS: atom_id res chain seq x y z
N MET A 1 -13.70 -16.64 -14.38
CA MET A 1 -12.53 -16.00 -13.73
C MET A 1 -11.85 -17.05 -12.86
N ARG A 2 -10.52 -17.21 -13.00
CA ARG A 2 -9.77 -18.23 -12.25
C ARG A 2 -8.84 -17.54 -11.26
N PHE A 3 -9.12 -17.65 -9.95
CA PHE A 3 -8.26 -17.23 -8.86
C PHE A 3 -8.27 -18.27 -7.75
N PHE A 4 -7.22 -18.32 -6.95
CA PHE A 4 -7.15 -19.17 -5.77
C PHE A 4 -7.76 -18.46 -4.57
N LYS A 5 -8.64 -19.13 -3.85
CA LYS A 5 -9.20 -18.69 -2.56
C LYS A 5 -9.07 -19.84 -1.56
N HIS A 6 -8.35 -19.60 -0.47
CA HIS A 6 -8.32 -20.57 0.63
C HIS A 6 -9.71 -20.70 1.28
N LYS A 7 -10.08 -21.91 1.71
CA LYS A 7 -11.42 -22.22 2.27
C LYS A 7 -11.83 -21.36 3.48
N THR A 8 -10.85 -20.89 4.25
CA THR A 8 -11.08 -20.03 5.44
C THR A 8 -11.22 -18.55 5.11
N SER A 9 -10.99 -18.12 3.86
CA SER A 9 -11.15 -16.72 3.48
C SER A 9 -12.61 -16.36 3.25
N ILE A 10 -12.96 -15.12 3.54
CA ILE A 10 -14.29 -14.56 3.32
C ILE A 10 -14.20 -13.50 2.21
N ILE A 11 -15.07 -13.60 1.23
CA ILE A 11 -15.23 -12.60 0.18
C ILE A 11 -16.72 -12.23 0.16
N ASP A 12 -17.02 -10.99 0.53
CA ASP A 12 -18.38 -10.47 0.55
C ASP A 12 -18.94 -10.25 -0.87
N SER A 13 -20.21 -9.89 -0.94
CA SER A 13 -20.93 -9.67 -2.20
C SER A 13 -20.31 -8.55 -3.06
N ASN A 14 -20.54 -8.66 -4.37
CA ASN A 14 -20.14 -7.66 -5.38
C ASN A 14 -18.65 -7.37 -5.47
N CYS A 15 -17.78 -8.20 -4.89
CA CYS A 15 -16.34 -8.07 -5.08
C CYS A 15 -15.95 -8.51 -6.51
N LYS A 16 -14.99 -7.78 -7.10
CA LYS A 16 -14.40 -8.12 -8.41
C LYS A 16 -12.96 -8.53 -8.21
N ILE A 17 -12.66 -9.83 -8.43
CA ILE A 17 -11.31 -10.38 -8.26
C ILE A 17 -10.77 -10.75 -9.64
N GLY A 18 -9.63 -10.20 -10.00
CA GLY A 18 -8.96 -10.47 -11.27
C GLY A 18 -8.38 -11.89 -11.35
N ASN A 19 -8.01 -12.30 -12.58
CA ASN A 19 -7.43 -13.61 -12.81
C ASN A 19 -6.07 -13.76 -12.09
N ASP A 20 -5.71 -15.01 -11.76
CA ASP A 20 -4.44 -15.39 -11.16
C ASP A 20 -4.16 -14.75 -9.79
N CYS A 21 -5.18 -14.20 -9.14
CA CYS A 21 -5.07 -13.76 -7.75
C CYS A 21 -4.96 -14.94 -6.80
N LYS A 22 -4.27 -14.75 -5.67
CA LYS A 22 -4.22 -15.71 -4.56
C LYS A 22 -4.68 -15.04 -3.29
N ILE A 23 -5.68 -15.64 -2.62
CA ILE A 23 -6.23 -15.15 -1.35
C ILE A 23 -6.02 -16.24 -0.30
N TRP A 24 -5.18 -15.93 0.67
CA TRP A 24 -4.72 -16.89 1.66
C TRP A 24 -5.63 -16.92 2.90
N HIS A 25 -5.28 -17.76 3.87
CA HIS A 25 -6.04 -18.10 5.07
C HIS A 25 -6.58 -16.87 5.81
N TRP A 26 -7.81 -16.97 6.29
CA TRP A 26 -8.48 -16.01 7.18
C TRP A 26 -8.49 -14.56 6.72
N SER A 27 -8.31 -14.33 5.44
CA SER A 27 -8.45 -12.98 4.88
C SER A 27 -9.90 -12.65 4.63
N HIS A 28 -10.28 -11.39 4.89
CA HIS A 28 -11.63 -10.89 4.66
C HIS A 28 -11.61 -9.74 3.66
N ILE A 29 -12.31 -9.92 2.55
CA ILE A 29 -12.49 -8.91 1.51
C ILE A 29 -13.93 -8.44 1.56
N SER A 30 -14.14 -7.21 2.04
CA SER A 30 -15.45 -6.63 2.22
C SER A 30 -16.08 -6.19 0.89
N LYS A 31 -17.41 -6.05 0.92
CA LYS A 31 -18.26 -5.83 -0.26
C LYS A 31 -17.80 -4.71 -1.20
N ASN A 32 -18.10 -4.88 -2.47
CA ASN A 32 -17.84 -3.94 -3.55
C ASN A 32 -16.33 -3.65 -3.78
N SER A 33 -15.43 -4.42 -3.19
CA SER A 33 -13.99 -4.22 -3.39
C SER A 33 -13.53 -4.77 -4.74
N VAL A 34 -12.50 -4.15 -5.31
CA VAL A 34 -11.94 -4.53 -6.61
C VAL A 34 -10.46 -4.86 -6.45
N ILE A 35 -10.04 -6.04 -6.88
CA ILE A 35 -8.64 -6.49 -6.87
C ILE A 35 -8.25 -6.86 -8.30
N GLY A 36 -7.23 -6.20 -8.82
CA GLY A 36 -6.67 -6.45 -10.16
C GLY A 36 -5.94 -7.79 -10.24
N ALA A 37 -5.74 -8.26 -11.46
CA ALA A 37 -5.15 -9.57 -11.75
C ALA A 37 -3.74 -9.77 -11.15
N LYS A 38 -3.36 -11.04 -10.92
CA LYS A 38 -2.03 -11.45 -10.44
C LYS A 38 -1.65 -10.89 -9.07
N SER A 39 -2.63 -10.46 -8.27
CA SER A 39 -2.39 -9.95 -6.92
C SER A 39 -2.39 -11.08 -5.90
N ASN A 40 -1.56 -10.94 -4.88
CA ASN A 40 -1.42 -11.92 -3.80
C ASN A 40 -1.81 -11.28 -2.47
N ILE A 41 -2.86 -11.81 -1.85
CA ILE A 41 -3.42 -11.34 -0.58
C ILE A 41 -3.01 -12.36 0.48
N GLY A 42 -2.08 -11.98 1.33
CA GLY A 42 -1.52 -12.82 2.39
C GLY A 42 -2.54 -13.25 3.43
N GLN A 43 -2.07 -13.99 4.42
CA GLN A 43 -2.89 -14.50 5.52
C GLN A 43 -3.37 -13.35 6.43
N ASN A 44 -4.61 -13.48 6.95
CA ASN A 44 -5.18 -12.54 7.94
C ASN A 44 -5.16 -11.08 7.46
N VAL A 45 -5.44 -10.86 6.18
CA VAL A 45 -5.55 -9.52 5.59
C VAL A 45 -6.99 -9.05 5.64
N TYR A 46 -7.20 -7.83 6.10
CA TYR A 46 -8.50 -7.17 6.03
C TYR A 46 -8.52 -6.13 4.90
N ILE A 47 -9.50 -6.25 4.01
CA ILE A 47 -9.77 -5.29 2.94
C ILE A 47 -11.17 -4.73 3.11
N GLY A 48 -11.27 -3.46 3.45
CA GLY A 48 -12.53 -2.76 3.72
C GLY A 48 -13.39 -2.54 2.47
N GLU A 49 -14.63 -2.11 2.68
CA GLU A 49 -15.60 -1.90 1.60
C GLU A 49 -15.12 -0.86 0.57
N ASN A 50 -15.46 -1.07 -0.69
CA ASN A 50 -15.17 -0.17 -1.82
C ASN A 50 -13.65 0.10 -2.03
N VAL A 51 -12.77 -0.69 -1.44
CA VAL A 51 -11.32 -0.56 -1.64
C VAL A 51 -10.97 -0.99 -3.08
N LYS A 52 -10.04 -0.25 -3.70
CA LYS A 52 -9.54 -0.55 -5.04
C LYS A 52 -8.07 -0.91 -4.97
N ILE A 53 -7.74 -2.12 -5.42
CA ILE A 53 -6.38 -2.66 -5.50
C ILE A 53 -6.09 -2.99 -6.96
N GLY A 54 -4.98 -2.49 -7.46
CA GLY A 54 -4.51 -2.71 -8.83
C GLY A 54 -4.03 -4.14 -9.07
N SER A 55 -3.43 -4.35 -10.23
CA SER A 55 -2.86 -5.64 -10.64
C SER A 55 -1.43 -5.81 -10.10
N ASN A 56 -1.00 -7.09 -9.95
CA ASN A 56 0.34 -7.46 -9.48
C ASN A 56 0.71 -6.83 -8.13
N VAL A 57 -0.27 -6.65 -7.25
CA VAL A 57 -0.06 -6.14 -5.89
C VAL A 57 0.24 -7.29 -4.95
N LYS A 58 1.26 -7.13 -4.10
CA LYS A 58 1.60 -8.10 -3.06
C LYS A 58 1.29 -7.51 -1.69
N ILE A 59 0.27 -8.03 -1.04
CA ILE A 59 -0.11 -7.68 0.33
C ILE A 59 0.31 -8.84 1.22
N GLN A 60 1.20 -8.58 2.14
CA GLN A 60 1.71 -9.59 3.06
C GLN A 60 0.74 -9.82 4.22
N ASN A 61 1.08 -10.74 5.12
CA ASN A 61 0.23 -11.15 6.23
C ASN A 61 -0.10 -10.00 7.19
N ASN A 62 -1.28 -10.07 7.81
CA ASN A 62 -1.73 -9.16 8.88
C ASN A 62 -1.87 -7.68 8.43
N VAL A 63 -2.06 -7.41 7.15
CA VAL A 63 -2.26 -6.04 6.64
C VAL A 63 -3.71 -5.64 6.76
N SER A 64 -3.98 -4.41 7.27
CA SER A 64 -5.31 -3.83 7.33
C SER A 64 -5.44 -2.65 6.38
N ILE A 65 -6.35 -2.78 5.40
CA ILE A 65 -6.62 -1.77 4.37
C ILE A 65 -8.07 -1.33 4.52
N TYR A 66 -8.29 -0.18 5.15
CA TYR A 66 -9.63 0.33 5.43
C TYR A 66 -10.26 1.09 4.24
N ASN A 67 -11.56 1.32 4.34
CA ASN A 67 -12.33 2.10 3.37
C ASN A 67 -11.68 3.46 3.09
N GLY A 68 -11.67 3.87 1.82
CA GLY A 68 -11.05 5.12 1.37
C GLY A 68 -9.62 4.95 0.84
N VAL A 69 -9.02 3.77 0.99
CA VAL A 69 -7.69 3.47 0.43
C VAL A 69 -7.82 3.00 -1.02
N THR A 70 -6.92 3.52 -1.86
CA THR A 70 -6.70 3.04 -3.23
C THR A 70 -5.24 2.67 -3.41
N ILE A 71 -4.98 1.46 -3.89
CA ILE A 71 -3.63 0.95 -4.17
C ILE A 71 -3.52 0.69 -5.67
N GLN A 72 -2.56 1.33 -6.34
CA GLN A 72 -2.30 1.13 -7.77
C GLN A 72 -1.49 -0.15 -8.02
N ASN A 73 -1.17 -0.41 -9.31
CA ASN A 73 -0.46 -1.62 -9.72
C ASN A 73 0.96 -1.73 -9.14
N ASP A 74 1.48 -2.95 -9.08
CA ASP A 74 2.88 -3.25 -8.73
C ASP A 74 3.31 -2.78 -7.32
N VAL A 75 2.37 -2.55 -6.41
CA VAL A 75 2.65 -2.14 -5.02
C VAL A 75 2.98 -3.36 -4.16
N PHE A 76 3.94 -3.18 -3.26
CA PHE A 76 4.24 -4.14 -2.21
C PHE A 76 3.86 -3.54 -0.84
N CYS A 77 3.01 -4.24 -0.10
CA CYS A 77 2.70 -3.97 1.30
C CYS A 77 3.35 -5.05 2.16
N GLY A 78 4.33 -4.68 2.97
CA GLY A 78 5.01 -5.55 3.93
C GLY A 78 4.06 -6.08 5.01
N PRO A 79 4.47 -7.08 5.80
CA PRO A 79 3.65 -7.64 6.88
C PRO A 79 3.23 -6.56 7.88
N SER A 80 2.01 -6.68 8.36
CA SER A 80 1.45 -5.81 9.42
C SER A 80 1.43 -4.30 9.08
N VAL A 81 1.40 -3.95 7.80
CA VAL A 81 1.14 -2.56 7.38
C VAL A 81 -0.29 -2.19 7.75
N VAL A 82 -0.46 -1.02 8.34
CA VAL A 82 -1.77 -0.48 8.74
C VAL A 82 -2.04 0.84 8.03
N PHE A 83 -3.25 0.97 7.48
CA PHE A 83 -3.80 2.24 7.01
C PHE A 83 -4.82 2.76 8.01
N THR A 84 -4.89 4.05 8.24
CA THR A 84 -6.02 4.67 8.94
C THR A 84 -7.00 5.27 7.94
N ASN A 85 -8.22 5.60 8.36
CA ASN A 85 -9.22 6.28 7.50
C ASN A 85 -9.98 7.39 8.23
N VAL A 86 -9.81 7.49 9.55
CA VAL A 86 -10.35 8.56 10.39
C VAL A 86 -9.19 9.28 11.05
N LYS A 87 -9.15 10.61 10.91
CA LYS A 87 -8.04 11.42 11.43
C LYS A 87 -8.09 11.58 12.96
N TYR A 88 -9.28 11.73 13.50
CA TYR A 88 -9.51 11.90 14.94
C TYR A 88 -10.65 10.97 15.38
N PRO A 89 -10.37 9.69 15.62
CA PRO A 89 -11.38 8.73 16.05
C PRO A 89 -11.76 8.98 17.52
N ILE A 90 -13.05 8.94 17.81
CA ILE A 90 -13.60 9.06 19.15
C ILE A 90 -14.70 8.01 19.28
N SER A 91 -14.71 7.23 20.37
CA SER A 91 -15.63 6.10 20.55
C SER A 91 -17.11 6.52 20.66
N ASN A 92 -17.37 7.65 21.27
CA ASN A 92 -18.75 8.16 21.45
C ASN A 92 -19.34 8.89 20.23
N ARG A 93 -18.63 8.93 19.09
CA ARG A 93 -19.07 9.57 17.86
C ARG A 93 -18.84 8.69 16.64
N THR A 94 -19.91 8.28 15.98
CA THR A 94 -19.83 7.55 14.71
C THR A 94 -19.42 8.47 13.57
N VAL A 95 -18.33 8.17 12.91
CA VAL A 95 -17.91 8.87 11.69
C VAL A 95 -18.62 8.25 10.49
N LYS A 96 -19.43 9.06 9.77
CA LYS A 96 -20.12 8.59 8.55
C LYS A 96 -19.09 8.20 7.48
N LYS A 97 -19.31 7.12 6.74
CA LYS A 97 -18.38 6.60 5.70
C LYS A 97 -17.99 7.66 4.66
N LYS A 98 -18.88 8.60 4.31
CA LYS A 98 -18.58 9.71 3.39
C LYS A 98 -17.47 10.65 3.89
N ASN A 99 -17.19 10.65 5.19
CA ASN A 99 -16.19 11.49 5.83
C ASN A 99 -14.85 10.75 6.04
N TYR A 100 -14.73 9.51 5.58
CA TYR A 100 -13.46 8.82 5.62
C TYR A 100 -12.45 9.50 4.69
N VAL A 101 -11.25 9.71 5.21
CA VAL A 101 -10.20 10.45 4.51
C VAL A 101 -9.47 9.50 3.56
N LYS A 102 -9.42 9.86 2.28
CA LYS A 102 -8.87 9.03 1.21
C LYS A 102 -7.34 8.96 1.29
N THR A 103 -6.80 7.79 0.98
CA THR A 103 -5.35 7.53 0.86
C THR A 103 -5.06 6.89 -0.49
N LEU A 104 -4.03 7.37 -1.17
CA LEU A 104 -3.59 6.83 -2.45
C LEU A 104 -2.17 6.27 -2.33
N VAL A 105 -1.99 5.01 -2.74
CA VAL A 105 -0.68 4.39 -2.94
C VAL A 105 -0.45 4.24 -4.44
N GLU A 106 0.50 5.01 -4.97
CA GLU A 106 0.78 5.05 -6.40
C GLU A 106 1.62 3.83 -6.84
N LYS A 107 1.59 3.59 -8.16
CA LYS A 107 2.22 2.44 -8.83
C LYS A 107 3.65 2.19 -8.35
N GLY A 108 3.94 0.94 -8.06
CA GLY A 108 5.28 0.49 -7.72
C GLY A 108 5.80 0.95 -6.36
N ALA A 109 5.01 1.57 -5.50
CA ALA A 109 5.43 1.91 -4.14
C ALA A 109 5.69 0.65 -3.30
N THR A 110 6.59 0.76 -2.33
CA THR A 110 6.89 -0.30 -1.36
C THR A 110 6.66 0.22 0.04
N LEU A 111 5.80 -0.45 0.80
CA LEU A 111 5.54 -0.16 2.21
C LEU A 111 6.25 -1.23 3.05
N GLY A 112 7.18 -0.80 3.89
CA GLY A 112 7.92 -1.69 4.79
C GLY A 112 7.03 -2.30 5.87
N ALA A 113 7.47 -3.44 6.43
CA ALA A 113 6.75 -4.13 7.50
C ALA A 113 6.45 -3.19 8.68
N ASN A 114 5.30 -3.37 9.33
CA ASN A 114 4.86 -2.58 10.49
C ASN A 114 4.78 -1.06 10.24
N SER A 115 4.76 -0.61 8.98
CA SER A 115 4.58 0.82 8.72
C SER A 115 3.12 1.23 8.87
N THR A 116 2.89 2.43 9.39
CA THR A 116 1.56 3.03 9.55
C THR A 116 1.38 4.18 8.56
N ILE A 117 0.32 4.12 7.77
CA ILE A 117 -0.01 5.14 6.79
C ILE A 117 -1.21 5.94 7.31
N ILE A 118 -0.94 7.14 7.80
CA ILE A 118 -2.00 8.06 8.25
C ILE A 118 -2.82 8.52 7.05
N CYS A 119 -4.13 8.51 7.20
CA CYS A 119 -5.07 8.87 6.15
C CYS A 119 -4.88 10.29 5.61
N GLY A 120 -5.30 10.52 4.37
CA GLY A 120 -5.14 11.80 3.67
C GLY A 120 -3.84 11.95 2.91
N ASN A 121 -2.98 10.93 2.94
CA ASN A 121 -1.67 10.99 2.30
C ASN A 121 -1.64 10.28 0.95
N THR A 122 -0.79 10.78 0.07
CA THR A 122 -0.40 10.08 -1.16
C THR A 122 1.01 9.52 -0.99
N ILE A 123 1.16 8.23 -1.24
CA ILE A 123 2.45 7.55 -1.30
C ILE A 123 2.88 7.51 -2.77
N GLY A 124 3.86 8.31 -3.12
CA GLY A 124 4.24 8.56 -4.51
C GLY A 124 4.80 7.33 -5.24
N LYS A 125 4.71 7.35 -6.57
CA LYS A 125 5.17 6.29 -7.48
C LYS A 125 6.60 5.85 -7.13
N ASN A 126 6.80 4.51 -7.07
CA ASN A 126 8.09 3.90 -6.79
C ASN A 126 8.79 4.38 -5.51
N SER A 127 8.09 5.03 -4.58
CA SER A 127 8.65 5.38 -3.28
C SER A 127 8.89 4.15 -2.41
N LEU A 128 9.68 4.30 -1.36
CA LEU A 128 9.97 3.26 -0.38
C LEU A 128 9.75 3.82 1.03
N ILE A 129 8.82 3.20 1.75
CA ILE A 129 8.58 3.47 3.17
C ILE A 129 9.37 2.42 3.96
N GLY A 130 10.23 2.86 4.84
CA GLY A 130 11.00 1.96 5.71
C GLY A 130 10.11 1.19 6.68
N ALA A 131 10.57 0.03 7.13
CA ALA A 131 9.86 -0.75 8.15
C ALA A 131 9.67 0.07 9.43
N GLY A 132 8.56 -0.12 10.14
CA GLY A 132 8.22 0.59 11.37
C GLY A 132 7.95 2.09 11.23
N SER A 133 7.92 2.63 10.02
CA SER A 133 7.74 4.08 9.80
C SER A 133 6.29 4.52 9.94
N VAL A 134 6.07 5.73 10.44
CA VAL A 134 4.74 6.37 10.52
C VAL A 134 4.67 7.53 9.53
N VAL A 135 3.95 7.31 8.44
CA VAL A 135 3.80 8.31 7.37
C VAL A 135 2.68 9.29 7.71
N THR A 136 3.03 10.51 8.04
CA THR A 136 2.11 11.60 8.46
C THR A 136 1.86 12.64 7.38
N LYS A 137 2.59 12.62 6.27
CA LYS A 137 2.48 13.56 5.14
C LYS A 137 2.74 12.88 3.79
N LYS A 138 2.37 13.57 2.71
CA LYS A 138 2.59 13.11 1.34
C LYS A 138 4.06 12.72 1.10
N VAL A 139 4.28 11.57 0.52
CA VAL A 139 5.60 11.09 0.07
C VAL A 139 5.74 11.33 -1.43
N LYS A 140 6.81 12.01 -1.84
CA LYS A 140 7.09 12.28 -3.26
C LYS A 140 7.45 10.99 -4.01
N PRO A 141 7.24 10.92 -5.34
CA PRO A 141 7.70 9.78 -6.14
C PRO A 141 9.20 9.52 -5.96
N TYR A 142 9.58 8.24 -5.99
CA TYR A 142 10.96 7.77 -5.86
C TYR A 142 11.67 8.18 -4.55
N THR A 143 10.94 8.63 -3.55
CA THR A 143 11.51 9.05 -2.25
C THR A 143 11.58 7.86 -1.30
N VAL A 144 12.65 7.80 -0.52
CA VAL A 144 12.80 6.87 0.60
C VAL A 144 12.58 7.64 1.89
N VAL A 145 11.59 7.19 2.69
CA VAL A 145 11.29 7.78 4.00
C VAL A 145 11.35 6.72 5.09
N VAL A 146 11.84 7.11 6.28
CA VAL A 146 11.93 6.23 7.45
C VAL A 146 11.62 7.00 8.74
N GLY A 147 11.25 6.29 9.77
CA GLY A 147 11.11 6.81 11.14
C GLY A 147 9.68 7.18 11.53
N ASN A 148 9.52 7.70 12.75
CA ASN A 148 8.27 8.18 13.34
C ASN A 148 8.48 9.59 13.94
N PRO A 149 7.94 10.65 13.29
CA PRO A 149 7.31 10.65 11.97
C PRO A 149 8.30 10.32 10.85
N ALA A 150 7.81 9.75 9.74
CA ALA A 150 8.66 9.38 8.60
C ALA A 150 9.25 10.61 7.91
N VAL A 151 10.58 10.62 7.77
CA VAL A 151 11.34 11.68 7.11
C VAL A 151 12.13 11.15 5.92
N GLU A 152 12.38 12.02 4.93
CA GLU A 152 13.14 11.67 3.74
C GLU A 152 14.63 11.44 4.09
N ILE A 153 15.14 10.26 3.75
CA ILE A 153 16.56 9.91 3.90
C ILE A 153 17.28 9.75 2.56
N GLY A 154 16.56 9.80 1.45
CA GLY A 154 17.15 9.63 0.14
C GLY A 154 16.15 9.35 -0.97
N ARG A 155 16.67 8.93 -2.09
CA ARG A 155 15.94 8.55 -3.30
C ARG A 155 16.19 7.11 -3.67
N THR A 156 15.27 6.54 -4.43
CA THR A 156 15.42 5.23 -5.02
C THR A 156 15.11 5.29 -6.52
N CYS A 157 15.31 4.19 -7.21
CA CYS A 157 14.97 4.00 -8.62
C CYS A 157 13.81 3.01 -8.78
N SER A 158 13.38 2.76 -10.02
CA SER A 158 12.29 1.80 -10.29
C SER A 158 12.61 0.38 -9.82
N CYS A 159 13.87 -0.05 -9.87
CA CYS A 159 14.29 -1.39 -9.44
C CYS A 159 14.58 -1.49 -7.93
N LYS A 160 14.66 -0.37 -7.22
CA LYS A 160 14.88 -0.28 -5.76
C LYS A 160 16.10 -1.04 -5.21
N ILE A 161 17.09 -1.27 -6.05
CA ILE A 161 18.32 -1.98 -5.63
C ILE A 161 19.18 -1.14 -4.70
N LYS A 162 19.14 0.18 -4.85
CA LYS A 162 20.01 1.09 -4.10
C LYS A 162 19.24 2.31 -3.63
N ILE A 163 19.57 2.77 -2.44
CA ILE A 163 19.15 4.07 -1.90
C ILE A 163 20.27 5.07 -2.16
N TYR A 164 19.90 6.17 -2.81
CA TYR A 164 20.81 7.28 -3.10
C TYR A 164 20.60 8.37 -2.05
N LYS A 165 21.65 8.75 -1.34
CA LYS A 165 21.64 9.83 -0.32
C LYS A 165 22.01 11.16 -0.94
N LYS A 166 21.57 12.26 -0.34
CA LYS A 166 22.00 13.62 -0.71
C LYS A 166 23.47 13.85 -0.36
N PRO A 167 24.20 14.72 -1.09
CA PRO A 167 23.78 15.41 -2.32
C PRO A 167 23.73 14.45 -3.52
N TYR A 168 22.75 14.66 -4.43
CA TYR A 168 22.67 13.88 -5.66
C TYR A 168 23.59 14.47 -6.73
N LYS A 169 24.31 13.62 -7.46
CA LYS A 169 25.10 14.06 -8.61
C LYS A 169 24.17 14.49 -9.76
N LYS A 170 24.53 15.56 -10.46
CA LYS A 170 23.80 15.98 -11.67
C LYS A 170 23.71 14.79 -12.67
N ASN A 171 22.52 14.57 -13.22
CA ASN A 171 22.26 13.46 -14.16
C ASN A 171 22.57 12.04 -13.63
N GLN A 172 22.57 11.88 -12.31
CA GLN A 172 22.79 10.56 -11.70
C GLN A 172 21.72 9.58 -12.13
N LYS A 173 22.14 8.44 -12.67
CA LYS A 173 21.24 7.34 -13.09
C LYS A 173 21.56 6.07 -12.34
N CYS A 174 20.54 5.24 -12.17
CA CYS A 174 20.72 3.90 -11.65
C CYS A 174 21.45 3.01 -12.67
N ASN A 175 22.52 2.35 -12.23
CA ASN A 175 23.32 1.48 -13.11
C ASN A 175 22.50 0.32 -13.72
N LYS A 176 21.46 -0.18 -13.01
CA LYS A 176 20.65 -1.31 -13.48
C LYS A 176 19.47 -0.88 -14.35
N CYS A 177 18.59 0.00 -13.86
CA CYS A 177 17.34 0.34 -14.55
C CYS A 177 17.39 1.68 -15.30
N LYS A 178 18.54 2.35 -15.32
CA LYS A 178 18.78 3.64 -15.98
C LYS A 178 17.83 4.78 -15.55
N THR A 179 16.97 4.57 -14.55
CA THR A 179 16.12 5.63 -13.98
C THR A 179 17.00 6.77 -13.45
N GLU A 180 16.64 7.98 -13.81
CA GLU A 180 17.29 9.19 -13.30
C GLU A 180 16.94 9.42 -11.82
N ILE A 181 17.92 9.75 -10.99
CA ILE A 181 17.79 10.06 -9.57
C ILE A 181 17.68 11.58 -9.41
N LYS A 182 16.46 12.04 -9.08
CA LYS A 182 16.14 13.48 -8.94
C LYS A 182 15.87 13.84 -7.49
#